data_13ce1f31245eec0322d9423bfc82b26d
#
_entry.id   13ce1f31245eec0322d9423bfc82b26d
#
_cell.length_a   1.000
_cell.length_b   1.000
_cell.length_c   1.000
_cell.angle_alpha   90.00
_cell.angle_beta   90.00
_cell.angle_gamma   90.00
#
_symmetry.space_group_name_H-M   'P 1'
#
loop_
_entity.id
_entity.type
_entity.pdbx_description
1 polymer ?
#
loop_
_entity_poly.entity_id
_entity_poly.type
_entity_poly.pdbx_seq_one_letter_code
_entity_poly.pdbx_strand_id
1 'polypeptide(L)'
;MPLFLDHHKDLEGLTAEAVAADHQKDLEGQDEHGSKALKYWFSEEKGEVYCLFEAPNAEAAEAVHREAHGNVADEIVEVKEGS
;
A
#
# COMPACT_ATOMS: atom_id res chain seq x y z
N MET A 1 -15.11 5.25 5.10
CA MET A 1 -13.84 5.99 5.14
C MET A 1 -13.31 6.26 3.74
N PRO A 2 -12.52 7.31 3.53
CA PRO A 2 -11.92 7.56 2.22
C PRO A 2 -11.04 6.41 1.75
N LEU A 3 -10.88 6.31 0.44
CA LEU A 3 -9.98 5.35 -0.18
C LEU A 3 -8.72 6.07 -0.64
N PHE A 4 -7.58 5.43 -0.44
CA PHE A 4 -6.29 5.95 -0.87
C PHE A 4 -5.57 4.91 -1.70
N LEU A 5 -5.07 5.33 -2.85
CA LEU A 5 -4.24 4.49 -3.70
C LEU A 5 -2.80 4.99 -3.58
N ASP A 6 -1.91 4.13 -3.15
CA ASP A 6 -0.51 4.47 -3.11
C ASP A 6 0.23 3.80 -4.26
N HIS A 7 1.35 4.41 -4.66
CA HIS A 7 2.14 3.97 -5.80
C HIS A 7 3.61 3.95 -5.42
N HIS A 8 4.20 2.77 -5.45
CA HIS A 8 5.63 2.55 -5.22
C HIS A 8 6.29 2.35 -6.58
N LYS A 9 7.38 3.07 -6.83
CA LYS A 9 8.09 3.05 -8.11
C LYS A 9 9.54 2.63 -7.93
N ASP A 10 10.18 2.28 -9.05
CA ASP A 10 11.62 2.01 -9.10
C ASP A 10 12.09 0.95 -8.11
N LEU A 11 11.30 -0.10 -7.95
CA LEU A 11 11.62 -1.21 -7.07
C LEU A 11 12.50 -2.23 -7.79
N GLU A 12 13.68 -2.50 -7.25
CA GLU A 12 14.59 -3.49 -7.82
C GLU A 12 14.29 -4.87 -7.22
N GLY A 13 14.38 -5.89 -8.06
CA GLY A 13 14.19 -7.27 -7.62
C GLY A 13 12.78 -7.57 -7.15
N LEU A 14 11.80 -6.86 -7.66
CA LEU A 14 10.39 -7.06 -7.28
C LEU A 14 9.90 -8.42 -7.73
N THR A 15 9.35 -9.19 -6.77
CA THR A 15 8.74 -10.49 -7.06
C THR A 15 7.37 -10.56 -6.41
N ALA A 16 6.52 -11.44 -6.94
CA ALA A 16 5.19 -11.67 -6.38
C ALA A 16 5.28 -12.08 -4.90
N GLU A 17 6.28 -12.88 -4.56
CA GLU A 17 6.49 -13.34 -3.17
C GLU A 17 6.84 -12.19 -2.24
N ALA A 18 7.71 -11.27 -2.68
CA ALA A 18 8.10 -10.12 -1.87
C ALA A 18 6.92 -9.18 -1.63
N VAL A 19 6.12 -8.94 -2.66
CA VAL A 19 4.92 -8.08 -2.56
C VAL A 19 3.91 -8.70 -1.59
N ALA A 20 3.67 -10.01 -1.72
CA ALA A 20 2.74 -10.72 -0.83
C ALA A 20 3.22 -10.68 0.63
N ALA A 21 4.51 -10.81 0.87
CA ALA A 21 5.08 -10.75 2.21
C ALA A 21 4.89 -9.36 2.84
N ASP A 22 5.12 -8.30 2.07
CA ASP A 22 4.92 -6.92 2.53
C ASP A 22 3.44 -6.64 2.82
N HIS A 23 2.56 -7.12 1.94
CA HIS A 23 1.11 -6.97 2.14
C HIS A 23 0.66 -7.66 3.42
N GLN A 24 1.20 -8.85 3.71
CA GLN A 24 0.87 -9.57 4.93
C GLN A 24 1.28 -8.76 6.17
N LYS A 25 2.43 -8.10 6.12
CA LYS A 25 2.88 -7.23 7.22
C LYS A 25 1.96 -6.02 7.39
N ASP A 26 1.47 -5.46 6.28
CA ASP A 26 0.50 -4.36 6.32
C ASP A 26 -0.78 -4.81 7.02
N LEU A 27 -1.27 -6.01 6.72
CA LEU A 27 -2.49 -6.55 7.34
C LEU A 27 -2.31 -6.75 8.84
N GLU A 28 -1.13 -7.13 9.28
CA GLU A 28 -0.84 -7.34 10.69
C GLU A 28 -0.82 -6.03 11.49
N GLY A 29 -0.40 -4.94 10.88
CA GLY A 29 -0.26 -3.64 11.55
C GLY A 29 -1.37 -2.64 11.30
N GLN A 30 -2.31 -2.94 10.42
CA GLN A 30 -3.28 -1.95 9.95
C GLN A 30 -4.23 -1.42 11.03
N ASP A 31 -4.61 -2.25 11.99
CA ASP A 31 -5.58 -1.87 13.02
C ASP A 31 -5.08 -0.74 13.91
N GLU A 32 -3.78 -0.65 14.14
CA GLU A 32 -3.18 0.39 14.98
C GLU A 32 -3.39 1.80 14.41
N HIS A 33 -3.61 1.89 13.11
CA HIS A 33 -3.76 3.18 12.41
C HIS A 33 -5.17 3.44 11.92
N GLY A 34 -6.12 2.56 12.26
CA GLY A 34 -7.49 2.69 11.81
C GLY A 34 -7.63 2.55 10.30
N SER A 35 -6.70 1.86 9.67
CA SER A 35 -6.64 1.66 8.23
C SER A 35 -6.96 0.23 7.87
N LYS A 36 -7.30 -0.01 6.61
CA LYS A 36 -7.57 -1.36 6.11
C LYS A 36 -7.02 -1.49 4.69
N ALA A 37 -6.07 -2.39 4.52
CA ALA A 37 -5.53 -2.73 3.21
C ALA A 37 -6.55 -3.61 2.48
N LEU A 38 -6.99 -3.19 1.30
CA LEU A 38 -8.04 -3.86 0.55
C LEU A 38 -7.49 -4.74 -0.57
N LYS A 39 -6.68 -4.16 -1.44
CA LYS A 39 -6.14 -4.84 -2.62
C LYS A 39 -4.78 -4.25 -2.97
N TYR A 40 -4.03 -4.98 -3.77
CA TYR A 40 -2.81 -4.45 -4.35
C TYR A 40 -2.62 -5.01 -5.76
N TRP A 41 -1.87 -4.28 -6.56
CA TRP A 41 -1.48 -4.68 -7.91
C TRP A 41 0.00 -4.44 -8.07
N PHE A 42 0.66 -5.21 -8.91
CA PHE A 42 2.09 -5.02 -9.12
C PHE A 42 2.51 -5.37 -10.53
N SER A 43 3.62 -4.78 -10.97
CA SER A 43 4.24 -5.08 -12.24
C SER A 43 5.71 -5.41 -11.99
N GLU A 44 6.07 -6.67 -12.13
CA GLU A 44 7.45 -7.10 -11.98
C GLU A 44 8.34 -6.48 -13.04
N GLU A 45 7.82 -6.35 -14.26
CA GLU A 45 8.55 -5.74 -15.37
C GLU A 45 8.93 -4.29 -15.11
N LYS A 46 8.01 -3.52 -14.59
CA LYS A 46 8.24 -2.09 -14.33
C LYS A 46 8.77 -1.78 -12.93
N GLY A 47 8.72 -2.74 -12.03
CA GLY A 47 9.12 -2.52 -10.64
C GLY A 47 8.18 -1.57 -9.91
N GLU A 48 6.88 -1.76 -10.08
CA GLU A 48 5.87 -0.88 -9.49
C GLU A 48 4.82 -1.68 -8.72
N VAL A 49 4.34 -1.10 -7.62
CA VAL A 49 3.27 -1.66 -6.80
C VAL A 49 2.25 -0.57 -6.51
N TYR A 50 0.98 -0.95 -6.60
CA TYR A 50 -0.14 -0.10 -6.22
C TYR A 50 -0.89 -0.76 -5.07
N CYS A 51 -1.15 -0.04 -3.99
CA CYS A 51 -1.91 -0.55 -2.85
C CYS A 51 -3.14 0.31 -2.61
N LEU A 52 -4.28 -0.32 -2.38
CA LEU A 52 -5.54 0.36 -2.09
C LEU A 52 -5.87 0.19 -0.61
N PHE A 53 -6.09 1.31 0.08
CA PHE A 53 -6.41 1.35 1.50
C PHE A 53 -7.69 2.13 1.77
N GLU A 54 -8.44 1.68 2.77
CA GLU A 54 -9.43 2.49 3.45
C GLU A 54 -8.73 3.09 4.67
N ALA A 55 -8.74 4.41 4.81
CA ALA A 55 -8.05 5.08 5.91
C ALA A 55 -8.69 6.44 6.21
N PRO A 56 -8.56 6.95 7.43
CA PRO A 56 -9.11 8.28 7.76
C PRO A 56 -8.39 9.41 7.03
N ASN A 57 -7.12 9.21 6.69
CA ASN A 57 -6.32 10.17 5.92
C ASN A 57 -5.11 9.46 5.30
N ALA A 58 -4.40 10.17 4.41
CA ALA A 58 -3.23 9.62 3.73
C ALA A 58 -2.12 9.22 4.69
N GLU A 59 -1.95 10.00 5.77
CA GLU A 59 -0.91 9.74 6.76
C GLU A 59 -1.10 8.41 7.48
N ALA A 60 -2.36 8.03 7.75
CA ALA A 60 -2.66 6.75 8.40
C ALA A 60 -2.28 5.58 7.49
N ALA A 61 -2.59 5.67 6.19
CA ALA A 61 -2.22 4.63 5.23
C ALA A 61 -0.70 4.52 5.09
N GLU A 62 -0.01 5.66 5.03
CA GLU A 62 1.44 5.69 4.95
C GLU A 62 2.10 5.09 6.19
N ALA A 63 1.54 5.37 7.37
CA ALA A 63 2.06 4.86 8.63
C ALA A 63 2.02 3.33 8.71
N VAL A 64 1.00 2.70 8.11
CA VAL A 64 0.93 1.23 8.05
C VAL A 64 2.16 0.68 7.33
N HIS A 65 2.48 1.21 6.15
CA HIS A 65 3.66 0.77 5.40
C HIS A 65 4.95 1.07 6.15
N ARG A 66 5.08 2.24 6.73
CA ARG A 66 6.29 2.65 7.43
C ARG A 66 6.61 1.72 8.60
N GLU A 67 5.63 1.37 9.39
CA GLU A 67 5.84 0.51 10.55
C GLU A 67 5.93 -0.97 10.20
N ALA A 68 5.23 -1.40 9.14
CA ALA A 68 5.23 -2.82 8.76
C ALA A 68 6.55 -3.24 8.11
N HIS A 69 7.06 -2.47 7.16
CA HIS A 69 8.25 -2.87 6.39
C HIS A 69 9.14 -1.70 5.97
N GLY A 70 8.73 -0.47 6.24
CA GLY A 70 9.54 0.71 5.91
C GLY A 70 9.47 1.15 4.45
N ASN A 71 8.75 0.44 3.60
CA ASN A 71 8.62 0.79 2.18
C ASN A 71 7.47 1.77 1.98
N VAL A 72 7.77 3.05 2.12
CA VAL A 72 6.78 4.12 1.98
C VAL A 72 6.56 4.42 0.49
N ALA A 73 5.32 4.69 0.11
CA ALA A 73 4.97 4.98 -1.28
C ALA A 73 5.61 6.28 -1.79
N ASP A 74 5.91 6.32 -3.08
CA ASP A 74 6.38 7.55 -3.74
C ASP A 74 5.24 8.54 -3.92
N GLU A 75 4.03 8.03 -4.13
CA GLU A 75 2.83 8.85 -4.26
C GLU A 75 1.67 8.19 -3.52
N ILE A 76 0.79 9.01 -2.96
CA ILE A 76 -0.46 8.54 -2.38
C ILE A 76 -1.56 9.53 -2.76
N VAL A 77 -2.69 9.02 -3.25
CA VAL A 77 -3.80 9.82 -3.78
C VAL A 77 -5.12 9.33 -3.22
N GLU A 78 -5.95 10.25 -2.79
CA GLU A 78 -7.32 9.90 -2.44
C GLU A 78 -8.07 9.57 -3.72
N VAL A 79 -8.78 8.45 -3.73
CA VAL A 79 -9.52 7.98 -4.92
C VAL A 79 -10.95 7.65 -4.56
N LYS A 80 -11.80 7.62 -5.57
CA LYS A 80 -13.17 7.19 -5.45
C LYS A 80 -13.42 6.12 -6.48
N GLU A 81 -14.18 5.11 -6.10
CA GLU A 81 -14.52 4.04 -7.04
C GLU A 81 -15.56 4.54 -8.02
N GLY A 82 -15.26 4.38 -9.31
CA GLY A 82 -16.19 4.66 -10.38
C GLY A 82 -16.84 3.37 -10.88
N SER A 83 -18.00 3.49 -11.48
CA SER A 83 -18.70 2.33 -12.03
C SER A 83 -19.39 2.67 -13.34
#